data_95282587f24df86b18ebaa46135710ac
#
_entry.id   95282587f24df86b18ebaa46135710ac
#
_cell.length_a   1.000
_cell.length_b   1.000
_cell.length_c   1.000
_cell.angle_alpha   90.00
_cell.angle_beta   90.00
_cell.angle_gamma   90.00
#
_symmetry.space_group_name_H-M   'P 1'
#
loop_
_entity.id
_entity.type
_entity.pdbx_description
1 polymer ?
#
loop_
_entity_poly.entity_id
_entity_poly.type
_entity_poly.pdbx_seq_one_letter_code
_entity_poly.pdbx_strand_id
1 'polypeptide(L)'
;MIQKIKIIFVLTSLILTLPFCLNAQEVIPLKNTHGLYNAYVIPIREQSRIDIQLVILSGSYDENEISGIAHYTEHLAALSSDAAVLQEPRQRDLNAFTSQVSTVYTNTGNQDDLDRLMRLTRAVLDTPQLSEDFKKSEIDIVKREVYYKERNAPSRWLNRLVLQKLYNSKYGRAETPVADLNKLTVKAAIDFHNKHYIPSNSMIIISGNINESLAQKKLTEYFGDTKKTKRVMDSWLNQRPENGLESITKISTNRLLSNQLSFAKFFRFDDLSDILGMQASFFIASDIYNSHLNNLLYLDGNTAQSFSQSSYIAINGDIEYTASLIPFDGVTLEDAYKSLRMSIKNLDTNNITQKEIEIARSKNVAYTKSLAQSPRAYLDFFQNLGSDGLPPVSPKEFSKMIANAPNEDILKIISAFVADSPSAVIL
;
A
#
# COMPACT_ATOMS: atom_id res chain seq x y z
N MET A 1 -31.84 5.62 72.84
CA MET A 1 -30.88 4.50 72.87
C MET A 1 -31.14 3.67 71.61
N ILE A 2 -30.51 4.02 70.50
CA ILE A 2 -30.67 3.35 69.20
C ILE A 2 -29.28 2.90 68.78
N GLN A 3 -29.10 1.58 68.78
CA GLN A 3 -27.87 0.90 68.46
C GLN A 3 -27.64 0.94 66.92
N LYS A 4 -26.49 1.43 66.54
CA LYS A 4 -26.01 1.41 65.15
C LYS A 4 -25.50 0.01 64.77
N ILE A 5 -26.19 -0.64 63.85
CA ILE A 5 -25.69 -1.84 63.19
C ILE A 5 -24.88 -1.39 61.96
N LYS A 6 -23.56 -1.61 61.98
CA LYS A 6 -22.70 -1.47 60.82
C LYS A 6 -22.70 -2.81 60.07
N ILE A 7 -23.32 -2.83 58.91
CA ILE A 7 -23.17 -3.92 57.95
C ILE A 7 -21.96 -3.58 57.04
N ILE A 8 -20.89 -4.34 57.20
CA ILE A 8 -19.73 -4.29 56.29
C ILE A 8 -20.00 -5.28 55.18
N PHE A 9 -20.36 -4.74 54.01
CA PHE A 9 -20.32 -5.54 52.76
C PHE A 9 -18.89 -5.54 52.22
N VAL A 10 -18.17 -6.67 52.41
CA VAL A 10 -16.94 -6.95 51.72
C VAL A 10 -17.32 -7.62 50.39
N LEU A 11 -17.43 -6.83 49.35
CA LEU A 11 -17.51 -7.35 47.99
C LEU A 11 -16.07 -7.62 47.50
N THR A 12 -15.59 -8.82 47.69
CA THR A 12 -14.42 -9.34 46.98
C THR A 12 -14.83 -9.69 45.58
N SER A 13 -14.83 -8.70 44.69
CA SER A 13 -14.82 -8.95 43.24
C SER A 13 -13.41 -9.43 42.85
N LEU A 14 -13.24 -10.74 42.88
CA LEU A 14 -12.09 -11.41 42.25
C LEU A 14 -12.27 -11.27 40.73
N ILE A 15 -11.84 -10.14 40.15
CA ILE A 15 -11.67 -10.02 38.73
C ILE A 15 -10.49 -10.89 38.39
N LEU A 16 -10.74 -12.15 37.98
CA LEU A 16 -9.81 -12.95 37.23
C LEU A 16 -9.57 -12.22 35.89
N THR A 17 -8.65 -11.27 35.89
CA THR A 17 -7.99 -10.84 34.67
C THR A 17 -7.09 -12.00 34.24
N LEU A 18 -7.69 -12.97 33.54
CA LEU A 18 -6.90 -13.82 32.68
C LEU A 18 -6.19 -12.85 31.72
N PRO A 19 -4.86 -12.80 31.71
CA PRO A 19 -4.18 -12.15 30.62
C PRO A 19 -4.56 -12.98 29.39
N PHE A 20 -5.45 -12.45 28.55
CA PHE A 20 -5.50 -12.84 27.17
C PHE A 20 -4.11 -12.48 26.61
N CYS A 21 -3.14 -13.37 26.82
CA CYS A 21 -1.96 -13.41 26.00
C CYS A 21 -2.48 -13.78 24.61
N LEU A 22 -2.91 -12.78 23.84
CA LEU A 22 -2.90 -12.86 22.40
C LEU A 22 -1.47 -13.25 22.04
N ASN A 23 -1.24 -14.55 21.83
CA ASN A 23 0.02 -15.03 21.29
C ASN A 23 0.24 -14.24 20.02
N ALA A 24 1.27 -13.41 20.04
CA ALA A 24 1.60 -12.61 18.87
C ALA A 24 1.74 -13.58 17.70
N GLN A 25 0.88 -13.40 16.72
CA GLN A 25 0.84 -14.23 15.54
C GLN A 25 2.18 -14.10 14.84
N GLU A 26 2.81 -15.22 14.60
CA GLU A 26 4.14 -15.29 14.01
C GLU A 26 4.00 -15.40 12.50
N VAL A 27 4.81 -14.64 11.76
CA VAL A 27 4.96 -14.81 10.31
C VAL A 27 6.00 -15.87 10.08
N ILE A 28 5.60 -16.98 9.52
CA ILE A 28 6.47 -18.14 9.31
C ILE A 28 6.79 -18.25 7.82
N PRO A 29 8.07 -18.08 7.41
CA PRO A 29 8.48 -18.34 6.05
C PRO A 29 8.38 -19.83 5.74
N LEU A 30 7.77 -20.19 4.62
CA LEU A 30 7.70 -21.57 4.14
C LEU A 30 9.05 -21.97 3.52
N LYS A 31 9.52 -23.19 3.86
CA LYS A 31 10.88 -23.64 3.51
C LYS A 31 11.11 -23.85 2.02
N ASN A 32 10.10 -24.38 1.34
CA ASN A 32 10.15 -24.57 -0.10
C ASN A 32 9.12 -23.69 -0.79
N THR A 33 9.58 -22.72 -1.53
CA THR A 33 8.72 -21.76 -2.24
C THR A 33 8.30 -22.22 -3.65
N HIS A 34 8.81 -23.36 -4.12
CA HIS A 34 8.49 -23.91 -5.45
C HIS A 34 8.63 -22.87 -6.59
N GLY A 35 9.71 -22.10 -6.58
CA GLY A 35 9.99 -21.08 -7.59
C GLY A 35 9.31 -19.73 -7.37
N LEU A 36 8.38 -19.60 -6.42
CA LEU A 36 7.85 -18.31 -6.00
C LEU A 36 8.97 -17.45 -5.40
N TYR A 37 8.82 -16.13 -5.51
CA TYR A 37 9.76 -15.19 -4.89
C TYR A 37 9.82 -15.39 -3.38
N ASN A 38 8.64 -15.45 -2.71
CA ASN A 38 8.53 -15.76 -1.30
C ASN A 38 7.20 -16.48 -1.01
N ALA A 39 7.15 -17.22 0.09
CA ALA A 39 5.93 -17.84 0.60
C ALA A 39 5.91 -17.80 2.13
N TYR A 40 4.77 -17.43 2.70
CA TYR A 40 4.60 -17.26 4.15
C TYR A 40 3.28 -17.85 4.63
N VAL A 41 3.27 -18.29 5.89
CA VAL A 41 2.05 -18.62 6.62
C VAL A 41 1.93 -17.78 7.88
N ILE A 42 0.71 -17.34 8.19
CA ILE A 42 0.35 -16.56 9.37
C ILE A 42 -0.79 -17.29 10.08
N PRO A 43 -0.48 -18.17 11.04
CA PRO A 43 -1.50 -18.90 11.78
C PRO A 43 -2.31 -17.98 12.67
N ILE A 44 -3.64 -17.89 12.47
CA ILE A 44 -4.58 -17.11 13.27
C ILE A 44 -5.66 -18.07 13.78
N ARG A 45 -5.44 -18.67 14.94
CA ARG A 45 -6.29 -19.75 15.46
C ARG A 45 -7.73 -19.33 15.78
N GLU A 46 -7.92 -18.05 16.11
CA GLU A 46 -9.22 -17.49 16.47
C GLU A 46 -10.10 -17.15 15.26
N GLN A 47 -9.56 -17.27 14.06
CA GLN A 47 -10.32 -17.08 12.81
C GLN A 47 -10.85 -18.42 12.32
N SER A 48 -12.13 -18.44 11.91
CA SER A 48 -12.71 -19.59 11.19
C SER A 48 -12.35 -19.57 9.69
N ARG A 49 -11.82 -18.45 9.19
CA ARG A 49 -11.53 -18.22 7.77
C ARG A 49 -10.05 -18.42 7.46
N ILE A 50 -9.79 -18.70 6.20
CA ILE A 50 -8.46 -18.69 5.59
C ILE A 50 -8.48 -17.67 4.48
N ASP A 51 -7.47 -16.82 4.44
CA ASP A 51 -7.21 -15.89 3.35
C ASP A 51 -5.90 -16.30 2.67
N ILE A 52 -5.93 -16.42 1.35
CA ILE A 52 -4.75 -16.66 0.53
C ILE A 52 -4.55 -15.46 -0.37
N GLN A 53 -3.42 -14.78 -0.20
CA GLN A 53 -3.02 -13.66 -1.02
C GLN A 53 -1.92 -14.08 -1.97
N LEU A 54 -2.13 -13.82 -3.26
CA LEU A 54 -1.08 -13.87 -4.27
C LEU A 54 -0.72 -12.44 -4.65
N VAL A 55 0.50 -12.06 -4.39
CA VAL A 55 1.05 -10.75 -4.74
C VAL A 55 1.93 -10.92 -5.96
N ILE A 56 1.51 -10.39 -7.09
CA ILE A 56 2.35 -10.24 -8.27
C ILE A 56 3.14 -8.94 -8.10
N LEU A 57 4.45 -9.02 -8.07
CA LEU A 57 5.34 -7.87 -7.91
C LEU A 57 5.47 -7.09 -9.23
N SER A 58 4.32 -6.65 -9.73
CA SER A 58 4.16 -5.84 -10.93
C SER A 58 2.83 -5.09 -10.86
N GLY A 59 2.86 -3.82 -11.20
CA GLY A 59 1.72 -2.92 -11.13
C GLY A 59 1.74 -1.86 -12.23
N SER A 60 1.10 -0.71 -11.98
CA SER A 60 0.98 0.33 -13.00
C SER A 60 2.32 0.97 -13.39
N TYR A 61 3.35 0.88 -12.56
CA TYR A 61 4.69 1.36 -12.91
C TYR A 61 5.39 0.48 -13.96
N ASP A 62 4.97 -0.77 -14.14
CA ASP A 62 5.49 -1.67 -15.17
C ASP A 62 4.81 -1.50 -16.54
N GLU A 63 3.81 -0.64 -16.60
CA GLU A 63 3.12 -0.27 -17.84
C GLU A 63 4.06 0.55 -18.73
N ASN A 64 4.35 0.07 -19.93
CA ASN A 64 5.18 0.80 -20.89
C ASN A 64 4.38 1.93 -21.59
N GLU A 65 3.85 1.62 -22.78
CA GLU A 65 3.15 2.62 -23.60
C GLU A 65 1.63 2.60 -23.42
N ILE A 66 1.10 1.53 -22.81
CA ILE A 66 -0.34 1.30 -22.69
C ILE A 66 -0.73 1.42 -21.22
N SER A 67 -1.23 2.59 -20.84
CA SER A 67 -1.76 2.80 -19.50
C SER A 67 -3.00 1.98 -19.23
N GLY A 68 -3.11 1.45 -17.98
CA GLY A 68 -4.21 0.61 -17.54
C GLY A 68 -4.07 -0.84 -17.94
N ILE A 69 -2.94 -1.23 -18.56
CA ILE A 69 -2.74 -2.62 -18.97
C ILE A 69 -2.62 -3.54 -17.75
N ALA A 70 -1.98 -3.10 -16.66
CA ALA A 70 -1.87 -3.87 -15.44
C ALA A 70 -3.26 -4.14 -14.82
N HIS A 71 -4.10 -3.11 -14.69
CA HIS A 71 -5.46 -3.23 -14.19
C HIS A 71 -6.35 -4.11 -15.09
N TYR A 72 -6.25 -3.94 -16.41
CA TYR A 72 -6.98 -4.80 -17.32
C TYR A 72 -6.50 -6.26 -17.26
N THR A 73 -5.21 -6.49 -17.09
CA THR A 73 -4.65 -7.83 -16.89
C THR A 73 -5.14 -8.46 -15.59
N GLU A 74 -5.27 -7.66 -14.52
CA GLU A 74 -5.88 -8.09 -13.26
C GLU A 74 -7.28 -8.68 -13.48
N HIS A 75 -8.15 -7.95 -14.19
CA HIS A 75 -9.50 -8.43 -14.52
C HIS A 75 -9.45 -9.76 -15.27
N LEU A 76 -8.64 -9.85 -16.32
CA LEU A 76 -8.56 -11.08 -17.12
C LEU A 76 -8.04 -12.27 -16.33
N ALA A 77 -7.02 -12.07 -15.48
CA ALA A 77 -6.46 -13.13 -14.65
C ALA A 77 -7.45 -13.60 -13.58
N ALA A 78 -8.13 -12.66 -12.91
CA ALA A 78 -9.17 -12.97 -11.93
C ALA A 78 -10.31 -13.80 -12.54
N LEU A 79 -10.90 -13.30 -13.61
CA LEU A 79 -12.04 -13.96 -14.29
C LEU A 79 -11.67 -15.29 -14.93
N SER A 80 -10.44 -15.41 -15.44
CA SER A 80 -9.94 -16.68 -15.97
C SER A 80 -9.74 -17.71 -14.87
N SER A 81 -9.24 -17.29 -13.70
CA SER A 81 -9.10 -18.16 -12.53
C SER A 81 -10.45 -18.69 -12.07
N ASP A 82 -11.47 -17.82 -12.01
CA ASP A 82 -12.85 -18.22 -11.68
C ASP A 82 -13.42 -19.19 -12.71
N ALA A 83 -13.28 -18.89 -13.99
CA ALA A 83 -13.77 -19.77 -15.07
C ALA A 83 -13.13 -21.16 -15.00
N ALA A 84 -11.81 -21.22 -14.73
CA ALA A 84 -11.08 -22.48 -14.64
C ALA A 84 -11.48 -23.35 -13.44
N VAL A 85 -11.81 -22.74 -12.29
CA VAL A 85 -12.03 -23.45 -11.02
C VAL A 85 -13.54 -23.57 -10.70
N LEU A 86 -14.31 -22.51 -10.95
CA LEU A 86 -15.73 -22.45 -10.60
C LEU A 86 -16.64 -22.71 -11.80
N GLN A 87 -16.07 -22.83 -13.00
CA GLN A 87 -16.79 -22.92 -14.28
C GLN A 87 -17.70 -21.72 -14.57
N GLU A 88 -17.51 -20.61 -13.85
CA GLU A 88 -18.20 -19.34 -14.04
C GLU A 88 -17.17 -18.19 -14.01
N PRO A 89 -17.16 -17.31 -15.02
CA PRO A 89 -16.26 -16.14 -15.04
C PRO A 89 -16.84 -14.97 -14.20
N ARG A 90 -17.49 -15.29 -13.11
CA ARG A 90 -18.03 -14.28 -12.17
C ARG A 90 -17.69 -14.67 -10.76
N GLN A 91 -17.09 -13.73 -10.10
CA GLN A 91 -16.53 -13.98 -8.81
C GLN A 91 -17.31 -13.35 -7.67
N ARG A 92 -17.40 -14.10 -6.56
CA ARG A 92 -18.06 -13.67 -5.33
C ARG A 92 -17.09 -13.44 -4.17
N ASP A 93 -15.97 -14.13 -4.15
CA ASP A 93 -15.07 -14.20 -2.99
C ASP A 93 -13.62 -13.75 -3.28
N LEU A 94 -13.31 -13.36 -4.51
CA LEU A 94 -12.02 -12.77 -4.88
C LEU A 94 -12.06 -11.26 -4.70
N ASN A 95 -11.11 -10.73 -4.04
CA ASN A 95 -10.80 -9.31 -4.06
C ASN A 95 -9.44 -9.16 -4.73
N ALA A 96 -9.39 -8.39 -5.81
CA ALA A 96 -8.15 -8.06 -6.49
C ALA A 96 -7.99 -6.54 -6.60
N PHE A 97 -6.76 -6.07 -6.62
CA PHE A 97 -6.46 -4.68 -6.90
C PHE A 97 -5.06 -4.52 -7.48
N THR A 98 -4.90 -3.54 -8.34
CA THR A 98 -3.61 -3.11 -8.89
C THR A 98 -3.16 -1.83 -8.21
N SER A 99 -1.95 -1.85 -7.64
CA SER A 99 -1.22 -0.68 -7.14
C SER A 99 -0.19 -0.21 -8.16
N GLN A 100 0.66 0.76 -7.76
CA GLN A 100 1.79 1.17 -8.59
C GLN A 100 2.80 0.05 -8.79
N VAL A 101 3.08 -0.74 -7.76
CA VAL A 101 4.20 -1.69 -7.71
C VAL A 101 3.79 -3.16 -7.68
N SER A 102 2.50 -3.44 -7.50
CA SER A 102 2.01 -4.81 -7.39
C SER A 102 0.55 -4.96 -7.82
N THR A 103 0.18 -6.21 -8.13
CA THR A 103 -1.21 -6.64 -8.26
C THR A 103 -1.48 -7.74 -7.26
N VAL A 104 -2.50 -7.58 -6.43
CA VAL A 104 -2.82 -8.49 -5.33
C VAL A 104 -4.15 -9.18 -5.60
N TYR A 105 -4.18 -10.49 -5.40
CA TYR A 105 -5.37 -11.34 -5.47
C TYR A 105 -5.58 -11.96 -4.10
N THR A 106 -6.77 -11.77 -3.51
CA THR A 106 -7.13 -12.35 -2.21
C THR A 106 -8.30 -13.29 -2.38
N ASN A 107 -8.09 -14.57 -2.09
CA ASN A 107 -9.11 -15.59 -2.04
C ASN A 107 -9.43 -15.91 -0.58
N THR A 108 -10.71 -15.84 -0.21
CA THR A 108 -11.15 -16.03 1.18
C THR A 108 -12.19 -17.15 1.26
N GLY A 109 -12.08 -18.01 2.28
CA GLY A 109 -13.03 -19.10 2.52
C GLY A 109 -12.82 -19.76 3.87
N ASN A 110 -13.49 -20.88 4.09
CA ASN A 110 -13.32 -21.70 5.29
C ASN A 110 -12.19 -22.72 5.09
N GLN A 111 -11.85 -23.46 6.15
CA GLN A 111 -10.80 -24.48 6.08
C GLN A 111 -11.12 -25.59 5.07
N ASP A 112 -12.41 -25.96 4.93
CA ASP A 112 -12.86 -26.95 3.94
C ASP A 112 -12.72 -26.47 2.49
N ASP A 113 -12.65 -25.16 2.28
CA ASP A 113 -12.44 -24.54 0.97
C ASP A 113 -10.96 -24.47 0.55
N LEU A 114 -10.02 -24.85 1.41
CA LEU A 114 -8.59 -24.61 1.21
C LEU A 114 -8.09 -25.08 -0.17
N ASP A 115 -8.50 -26.25 -0.63
CA ASP A 115 -8.12 -26.77 -1.94
C ASP A 115 -8.68 -25.94 -3.10
N ARG A 116 -9.91 -25.46 -2.96
CA ARG A 116 -10.51 -24.53 -3.92
C ARG A 116 -9.75 -23.20 -3.97
N LEU A 117 -9.45 -22.64 -2.81
CA LEU A 117 -8.70 -21.37 -2.69
C LEU A 117 -7.30 -21.50 -3.31
N MET A 118 -6.59 -22.60 -3.04
CA MET A 118 -5.28 -22.86 -3.64
C MET A 118 -5.35 -22.98 -5.17
N ARG A 119 -6.37 -23.66 -5.70
CA ARG A 119 -6.59 -23.75 -7.16
C ARG A 119 -6.86 -22.39 -7.78
N LEU A 120 -7.73 -21.58 -7.17
CA LEU A 120 -8.01 -20.22 -7.63
C LEU A 120 -6.72 -19.39 -7.65
N THR A 121 -5.95 -19.45 -6.56
CA THR A 121 -4.69 -18.72 -6.44
C THR A 121 -3.66 -19.17 -7.50
N ARG A 122 -3.55 -20.48 -7.73
CA ARG A 122 -2.63 -21.02 -8.74
C ARG A 122 -3.04 -20.63 -10.16
N ALA A 123 -4.34 -20.67 -10.45
CA ALA A 123 -4.89 -20.38 -11.77
C ALA A 123 -4.68 -18.91 -12.22
N VAL A 124 -4.45 -17.99 -11.28
CA VAL A 124 -4.08 -16.59 -11.61
C VAL A 124 -2.76 -16.51 -12.40
N LEU A 125 -1.84 -17.46 -12.18
CA LEU A 125 -0.56 -17.51 -12.91
C LEU A 125 -0.68 -18.16 -14.29
N ASP A 126 -1.79 -18.78 -14.62
CA ASP A 126 -2.00 -19.39 -15.93
C ASP A 126 -2.48 -18.32 -16.92
N THR A 127 -1.99 -18.40 -18.17
CA THR A 127 -2.43 -17.47 -19.21
C THR A 127 -3.95 -17.43 -19.32
N PRO A 128 -4.61 -16.25 -19.27
CA PRO A 128 -6.06 -16.14 -19.24
C PRO A 128 -6.76 -16.81 -20.42
N GLN A 129 -7.63 -17.78 -20.12
CA GLN A 129 -8.37 -18.61 -21.09
C GLN A 129 -9.86 -18.23 -21.12
N LEU A 130 -10.16 -17.02 -21.58
CA LEU A 130 -11.52 -16.50 -21.77
C LEU A 130 -11.81 -16.34 -23.26
N SER A 131 -13.09 -16.31 -23.66
CA SER A 131 -13.44 -16.01 -25.06
C SER A 131 -12.99 -14.60 -25.45
N GLU A 132 -12.65 -14.40 -26.72
CA GLU A 132 -12.20 -13.09 -27.21
C GLU A 132 -13.24 -11.98 -26.98
N ASP A 133 -14.53 -12.30 -27.16
CA ASP A 133 -15.61 -11.33 -26.95
C ASP A 133 -15.73 -10.95 -25.46
N PHE A 134 -15.56 -11.93 -24.56
CA PHE A 134 -15.55 -11.67 -23.13
C PHE A 134 -14.37 -10.78 -22.74
N LYS A 135 -13.15 -11.12 -23.17
CA LYS A 135 -11.97 -10.29 -22.94
C LYS A 135 -12.17 -8.85 -23.42
N LYS A 136 -12.74 -8.67 -24.62
CA LYS A 136 -13.01 -7.32 -25.15
C LYS A 136 -14.05 -6.56 -24.33
N SER A 137 -15.09 -7.22 -23.84
CA SER A 137 -16.13 -6.58 -23.02
C SER A 137 -15.58 -6.06 -21.69
N GLU A 138 -14.56 -6.70 -21.13
CA GLU A 138 -13.89 -6.26 -19.90
C GLU A 138 -13.16 -4.92 -20.06
N ILE A 139 -12.70 -4.56 -21.26
CA ILE A 139 -12.13 -3.23 -21.53
C ILE A 139 -13.15 -2.13 -21.19
N ASP A 140 -14.42 -2.32 -21.55
CA ASP A 140 -15.47 -1.35 -21.26
C ASP A 140 -15.83 -1.31 -19.77
N ILE A 141 -15.66 -2.42 -19.05
CA ILE A 141 -15.82 -2.45 -17.59
C ILE A 141 -14.71 -1.65 -16.92
N VAL A 142 -13.45 -1.91 -17.26
CA VAL A 142 -12.29 -1.14 -16.76
C VAL A 142 -12.46 0.36 -17.05
N LYS A 143 -12.89 0.73 -18.25
CA LYS A 143 -13.18 2.14 -18.60
C LYS A 143 -14.23 2.76 -17.68
N ARG A 144 -15.33 2.04 -17.41
CA ARG A 144 -16.39 2.53 -16.53
C ARG A 144 -15.90 2.68 -15.09
N GLU A 145 -15.09 1.76 -14.59
CA GLU A 145 -14.51 1.83 -13.25
C GLU A 145 -13.60 3.04 -13.09
N VAL A 146 -12.67 3.23 -14.02
CA VAL A 146 -11.76 4.38 -13.99
C VAL A 146 -12.56 5.69 -14.08
N TYR A 147 -13.53 5.76 -15.00
CA TYR A 147 -14.40 6.93 -15.12
C TYR A 147 -15.18 7.21 -13.83
N TYR A 148 -15.74 6.17 -13.19
CA TYR A 148 -16.45 6.29 -11.92
C TYR A 148 -15.55 6.78 -10.79
N LYS A 149 -14.35 6.20 -10.68
CA LYS A 149 -13.33 6.62 -9.70
C LYS A 149 -12.93 8.08 -9.88
N GLU A 150 -12.67 8.51 -11.13
CA GLU A 150 -12.33 9.91 -11.43
C GLU A 150 -13.46 10.89 -11.09
N ARG A 151 -14.70 10.51 -11.40
CA ARG A 151 -15.87 11.37 -11.16
C ARG A 151 -16.16 11.55 -9.68
N ASN A 152 -15.99 10.50 -8.88
CA ASN A 152 -16.36 10.51 -7.46
C ASN A 152 -15.22 10.96 -6.53
N ALA A 153 -14.00 11.04 -7.03
CA ALA A 153 -12.83 11.48 -6.26
C ALA A 153 -11.94 12.41 -7.10
N PRO A 154 -12.38 13.68 -7.34
CA PRO A 154 -11.63 14.64 -8.16
C PRO A 154 -10.20 14.90 -7.67
N SER A 155 -9.95 14.79 -6.35
CA SER A 155 -8.61 14.89 -5.76
C SER A 155 -7.66 13.79 -6.25
N ARG A 156 -8.16 12.61 -6.56
CA ARG A 156 -7.34 11.53 -7.15
C ARG A 156 -6.86 11.91 -8.54
N TRP A 157 -7.72 12.53 -9.34
CA TRP A 157 -7.34 13.04 -10.66
C TRP A 157 -6.22 14.09 -10.57
N LEU A 158 -6.29 15.03 -9.61
CA LEU A 158 -5.21 16.01 -9.37
C LEU A 158 -3.91 15.32 -8.93
N ASN A 159 -3.98 14.38 -7.99
CA ASN A 159 -2.80 13.64 -7.52
C ASN A 159 -2.15 12.88 -8.68
N ARG A 160 -2.93 12.24 -9.55
CA ARG A 160 -2.41 11.61 -10.76
C ARG A 160 -1.68 12.62 -11.66
N LEU A 161 -2.30 13.76 -11.94
CA LEU A 161 -1.68 14.79 -12.78
C LEU A 161 -0.37 15.31 -12.21
N VAL A 162 -0.30 15.53 -10.90
CA VAL A 162 0.94 16.02 -10.27
C VAL A 162 2.03 14.96 -10.34
N LEU A 163 1.71 13.68 -10.16
CA LEU A 163 2.68 12.59 -10.31
C LEU A 163 3.15 12.44 -11.77
N GLN A 164 2.25 12.57 -12.75
CA GLN A 164 2.63 12.59 -14.16
C GLN A 164 3.59 13.74 -14.49
N LYS A 165 3.41 14.89 -13.84
CA LYS A 165 4.32 16.05 -14.00
C LYS A 165 5.65 15.81 -13.29
N LEU A 166 5.63 15.21 -12.09
CA LEU A 166 6.83 14.88 -11.33
C LEU A 166 7.77 13.98 -12.13
N TYR A 167 7.24 12.93 -12.75
CA TYR A 167 8.03 11.94 -13.50
C TYR A 167 8.22 12.30 -14.99
N ASN A 168 7.79 13.48 -15.41
CA ASN A 168 7.91 14.04 -16.77
C ASN A 168 7.56 13.05 -17.88
N SER A 169 6.69 12.09 -17.66
CA SER A 169 6.26 11.17 -18.72
C SER A 169 5.32 10.03 -18.33
N LYS A 170 5.48 8.97 -19.04
CA LYS A 170 4.89 7.65 -19.09
C LYS A 170 4.82 6.91 -17.74
N TYR A 171 5.64 7.28 -16.78
CA TYR A 171 5.82 6.66 -15.48
C TYR A 171 5.25 7.58 -14.38
N GLY A 172 4.89 7.07 -13.24
CA GLY A 172 4.19 7.85 -12.19
C GLY A 172 2.67 7.88 -12.38
N ARG A 173 2.14 6.93 -13.12
CA ARG A 173 0.70 6.83 -13.38
C ARG A 173 0.03 6.07 -12.25
N ALA A 174 -0.27 6.75 -11.18
CA ALA A 174 -1.05 6.16 -10.09
C ALA A 174 -2.43 5.66 -10.55
N GLU A 175 -2.98 6.29 -11.60
CA GLU A 175 -4.23 5.87 -12.22
C GLU A 175 -4.23 6.25 -13.71
N THR A 176 -4.84 5.40 -14.53
CA THR A 176 -4.89 5.57 -15.97
C THR A 176 -5.93 6.60 -16.37
N PRO A 177 -5.60 7.62 -17.19
CA PRO A 177 -6.62 8.49 -17.80
C PRO A 177 -7.57 7.69 -18.68
N VAL A 178 -8.88 7.96 -18.60
CA VAL A 178 -9.88 7.28 -19.44
C VAL A 178 -9.53 7.35 -20.94
N ALA A 179 -8.93 8.45 -21.39
CA ALA A 179 -8.52 8.62 -22.80
C ALA A 179 -7.46 7.59 -23.24
N ASP A 180 -6.55 7.21 -22.36
CA ASP A 180 -5.50 6.24 -22.67
C ASP A 180 -6.03 4.80 -22.72
N LEU A 181 -7.13 4.50 -22.04
CA LEU A 181 -7.76 3.17 -22.05
C LEU A 181 -8.26 2.74 -23.44
N ASN A 182 -8.36 3.66 -24.40
CA ASN A 182 -8.69 3.31 -25.78
C ASN A 182 -7.56 2.57 -26.51
N LYS A 183 -6.35 2.57 -25.93
CA LYS A 183 -5.19 1.83 -26.45
C LYS A 183 -5.11 0.40 -25.92
N LEU A 184 -5.98 0.02 -24.97
CA LEU A 184 -6.01 -1.33 -24.42
C LEU A 184 -6.36 -2.35 -25.51
N THR A 185 -5.62 -3.44 -25.54
CA THR A 185 -5.89 -4.59 -26.40
C THR A 185 -5.72 -5.89 -25.63
N VAL A 186 -6.48 -6.90 -26.02
CA VAL A 186 -6.37 -8.25 -25.44
C VAL A 186 -4.94 -8.78 -25.54
N LYS A 187 -4.34 -8.61 -26.73
CA LYS A 187 -2.96 -9.07 -26.96
C LYS A 187 -1.98 -8.45 -25.97
N ALA A 188 -2.04 -7.13 -25.77
CA ALA A 188 -1.14 -6.44 -24.85
C ALA A 188 -1.33 -6.92 -23.39
N ALA A 189 -2.56 -7.21 -22.95
CA ALA A 189 -2.81 -7.76 -21.63
C ALA A 189 -2.25 -9.18 -21.46
N ILE A 190 -2.40 -10.02 -22.47
CA ILE A 190 -1.81 -11.37 -22.46
C ILE A 190 -0.27 -11.30 -22.46
N ASP A 191 0.32 -10.41 -23.24
CA ASP A 191 1.77 -10.21 -23.26
C ASP A 191 2.27 -9.70 -21.90
N PHE A 192 1.55 -8.77 -21.26
CA PHE A 192 1.85 -8.28 -19.92
C PHE A 192 1.73 -9.40 -18.88
N HIS A 193 0.65 -10.19 -18.92
CA HIS A 193 0.47 -11.35 -18.06
C HIS A 193 1.63 -12.33 -18.20
N ASN A 194 1.92 -12.80 -19.41
CA ASN A 194 2.97 -13.79 -19.65
C ASN A 194 4.36 -13.31 -19.20
N LYS A 195 4.60 -12.00 -19.23
CA LYS A 195 5.86 -11.40 -18.77
C LYS A 195 5.95 -11.31 -17.25
N HIS A 196 4.88 -10.91 -16.57
CA HIS A 196 4.93 -10.52 -15.16
C HIS A 196 4.32 -11.54 -14.20
N TYR A 197 3.35 -12.38 -14.64
CA TYR A 197 2.65 -13.35 -13.81
C TYR A 197 3.39 -14.69 -13.78
N ILE A 198 4.58 -14.64 -13.30
CA ILE A 198 5.49 -15.80 -13.21
C ILE A 198 5.82 -16.09 -11.73
N PRO A 199 6.09 -17.36 -11.36
CA PRO A 199 6.37 -17.72 -9.96
C PRO A 199 7.47 -16.87 -9.31
N SER A 200 8.57 -16.64 -9.99
CA SER A 200 9.70 -15.84 -9.46
C SER A 200 9.39 -14.35 -9.26
N ASN A 201 8.25 -13.88 -9.77
CA ASN A 201 7.72 -12.53 -9.56
C ASN A 201 6.47 -12.52 -8.67
N SER A 202 6.22 -13.61 -7.96
CA SER A 202 5.01 -13.82 -7.16
C SER A 202 5.35 -14.18 -5.73
N MET A 203 4.64 -13.60 -4.79
CA MET A 203 4.70 -13.92 -3.38
C MET A 203 3.35 -14.45 -2.91
N ILE A 204 3.33 -15.49 -2.07
CA ILE A 204 2.10 -16.02 -1.49
C ILE A 204 2.09 -15.83 0.03
N ILE A 205 0.95 -15.38 0.57
CA ILE A 205 0.72 -15.27 2.01
C ILE A 205 -0.56 -16.05 2.33
N ILE A 206 -0.44 -17.08 3.17
CA ILE A 206 -1.57 -17.89 3.63
C ILE A 206 -1.81 -17.53 5.10
N SER A 207 -3.00 -17.03 5.42
CA SER A 207 -3.33 -16.60 6.78
C SER A 207 -4.66 -17.15 7.27
N GLY A 208 -4.82 -17.28 8.60
CA GLY A 208 -6.04 -17.78 9.22
C GLY A 208 -5.84 -19.09 9.99
N ASN A 209 -6.91 -19.88 10.11
CA ASN A 209 -6.88 -21.14 10.85
C ASN A 209 -6.13 -22.25 10.08
N ILE A 210 -4.84 -22.07 9.95
CA ILE A 210 -3.94 -23.00 9.24
C ILE A 210 -2.59 -23.06 9.97
N ASN A 211 -1.96 -24.20 9.99
CA ASN A 211 -0.60 -24.37 10.53
C ASN A 211 0.44 -24.45 9.41
N GLU A 212 1.73 -24.29 9.79
CA GLU A 212 2.86 -24.33 8.86
C GLU A 212 2.90 -25.63 8.04
N SER A 213 2.72 -26.79 8.68
CA SER A 213 2.80 -28.08 8.01
C SER A 213 1.76 -28.25 6.92
N LEU A 214 0.49 -27.84 7.19
CA LEU A 214 -0.59 -27.92 6.23
C LEU A 214 -0.37 -26.89 5.11
N ALA A 215 0.05 -25.65 5.44
CA ALA A 215 0.36 -24.63 4.44
C ALA A 215 1.48 -25.08 3.49
N GLN A 216 2.60 -25.65 4.04
CA GLN A 216 3.70 -26.18 3.23
C GLN A 216 3.25 -27.35 2.35
N LYS A 217 2.43 -28.26 2.90
CA LYS A 217 1.87 -29.39 2.12
C LYS A 217 1.04 -28.87 0.94
N LYS A 218 0.14 -27.89 1.19
CA LYS A 218 -0.73 -27.34 0.15
C LYS A 218 0.07 -26.53 -0.87
N LEU A 219 1.06 -25.76 -0.45
CA LEU A 219 1.96 -25.10 -1.36
C LEU A 219 2.67 -26.09 -2.29
N THR A 220 3.17 -27.19 -1.75
CA THR A 220 3.82 -28.25 -2.54
C THR A 220 2.84 -28.92 -3.51
N GLU A 221 1.61 -29.18 -3.08
CA GLU A 221 0.57 -29.83 -3.89
C GLU A 221 0.20 -28.98 -5.12
N TYR A 222 0.04 -27.65 -4.95
CA TYR A 222 -0.47 -26.77 -6.00
C TYR A 222 0.61 -25.99 -6.78
N PHE A 223 1.80 -25.85 -6.22
CA PHE A 223 2.91 -25.11 -6.84
C PHE A 223 4.17 -25.95 -7.06
N GLY A 224 4.12 -27.24 -6.71
CA GLY A 224 5.29 -28.13 -6.79
C GLY A 224 5.85 -28.35 -8.20
N ASP A 225 5.04 -28.14 -9.22
CA ASP A 225 5.38 -28.25 -10.64
C ASP A 225 5.91 -26.93 -11.24
N THR A 226 5.85 -25.82 -10.49
CA THR A 226 6.29 -24.53 -11.00
C THR A 226 7.81 -24.49 -11.15
N LYS A 227 8.26 -23.89 -12.25
CA LYS A 227 9.69 -23.76 -12.52
C LYS A 227 10.20 -22.41 -12.05
N LYS A 228 11.37 -22.41 -11.43
CA LYS A 228 12.08 -21.17 -11.12
C LYS A 228 12.45 -20.47 -12.42
N THR A 229 11.95 -19.26 -12.62
CA THR A 229 12.27 -18.40 -13.76
C THR A 229 13.15 -17.24 -13.28
N LYS A 230 13.72 -16.49 -14.21
CA LYS A 230 14.40 -15.26 -13.86
C LYS A 230 13.34 -14.21 -13.51
N ARG A 231 13.47 -13.58 -12.34
CA ARG A 231 12.61 -12.47 -11.95
C ARG A 231 12.71 -11.35 -12.97
N VAL A 232 11.57 -10.78 -13.35
CA VAL A 232 11.53 -9.56 -14.13
C VAL A 232 11.85 -8.42 -13.16
N MET A 233 13.03 -7.86 -13.27
CA MET A 233 13.40 -6.65 -12.53
C MET A 233 12.78 -5.47 -13.25
N ASP A 234 12.01 -4.71 -12.53
CA ASP A 234 11.17 -3.67 -13.08
C ASP A 234 11.99 -2.49 -13.59
N SER A 235 11.68 -2.03 -14.80
CA SER A 235 12.34 -0.88 -15.40
C SER A 235 12.05 0.42 -14.63
N TRP A 236 10.93 0.49 -13.91
CA TRP A 236 10.54 1.66 -13.13
C TRP A 236 11.48 1.91 -11.94
N LEU A 237 12.12 0.87 -11.37
CA LEU A 237 13.14 1.02 -10.31
C LEU A 237 14.33 1.92 -10.75
N ASN A 238 14.52 2.08 -12.05
CA ASN A 238 15.56 2.93 -12.61
C ASN A 238 15.02 4.27 -13.13
N GLN A 239 13.72 4.49 -13.06
CA GLN A 239 13.08 5.69 -13.58
C GLN A 239 12.82 6.65 -12.44
N ARG A 240 13.46 7.80 -12.55
CA ARG A 240 13.42 8.85 -11.56
C ARG A 240 13.04 10.16 -12.21
N PRO A 241 12.41 11.05 -11.44
CA PRO A 241 12.30 12.43 -11.86
C PRO A 241 13.69 12.99 -12.17
N GLU A 242 13.77 13.82 -13.20
CA GLU A 242 15.01 14.55 -13.49
C GLU A 242 15.36 15.46 -12.32
N ASN A 243 16.61 15.40 -11.86
CA ASN A 243 17.08 16.19 -10.73
C ASN A 243 16.91 17.69 -10.98
N GLY A 244 16.36 18.40 -9.99
CA GLY A 244 16.41 19.85 -9.89
C GLY A 244 15.27 20.62 -10.57
N LEU A 245 14.33 19.97 -11.20
CA LEU A 245 13.22 20.66 -11.85
C LEU A 245 11.98 20.71 -10.97
N GLU A 246 11.58 21.92 -10.58
CA GLU A 246 10.24 22.20 -10.08
C GLU A 246 9.29 22.46 -11.27
N SER A 247 8.27 21.62 -11.41
CA SER A 247 7.26 21.77 -12.44
C SER A 247 5.99 22.39 -11.89
N ILE A 248 5.68 23.61 -12.29
CA ILE A 248 4.42 24.30 -11.93
C ILE A 248 3.47 24.24 -13.12
N THR A 249 2.28 23.70 -12.92
CA THR A 249 1.23 23.63 -13.94
C THR A 249 -0.04 24.27 -13.40
N LYS A 250 -0.56 25.29 -14.10
CA LYS A 250 -1.87 25.89 -13.81
C LYS A 250 -2.92 25.22 -14.67
N ILE A 251 -4.03 24.83 -14.04
CA ILE A 251 -5.17 24.26 -14.77
C ILE A 251 -6.44 25.02 -14.40
N SER A 252 -7.31 25.20 -15.37
CA SER A 252 -8.67 25.66 -15.15
C SER A 252 -9.62 24.49 -15.39
N THR A 253 -10.40 24.14 -14.38
CA THR A 253 -11.32 23.00 -14.48
C THR A 253 -12.57 23.23 -13.63
N ASN A 254 -13.70 22.75 -14.13
CA ASN A 254 -14.96 22.69 -13.37
C ASN A 254 -15.16 21.32 -12.67
N ARG A 255 -14.17 20.44 -12.70
CA ARG A 255 -14.24 19.12 -12.04
C ARG A 255 -14.11 19.21 -10.52
N LEU A 256 -13.51 20.29 -10.01
CA LEU A 256 -13.30 20.50 -8.58
C LEU A 256 -14.43 21.36 -8.01
N LEU A 257 -14.88 21.00 -6.82
CA LEU A 257 -15.88 21.76 -6.07
C LEU A 257 -15.29 23.00 -5.37
N SER A 258 -13.97 23.03 -5.22
CA SER A 258 -13.22 24.13 -4.59
C SER A 258 -11.87 24.29 -5.26
N ASN A 259 -11.28 25.49 -5.10
CA ASN A 259 -9.89 25.70 -5.46
C ASN A 259 -9.02 24.76 -4.65
N GLN A 260 -8.20 23.99 -5.31
CA GLN A 260 -7.34 22.96 -4.68
C GLN A 260 -6.00 22.92 -5.39
N LEU A 261 -4.95 22.91 -4.59
CA LEU A 261 -3.58 22.67 -5.03
C LEU A 261 -3.25 21.19 -4.78
N SER A 262 -2.52 20.58 -5.70
CA SER A 262 -1.87 19.29 -5.51
C SER A 262 -0.36 19.42 -5.72
N PHE A 263 0.41 18.89 -4.79
CA PHE A 263 1.88 18.93 -4.77
C PHE A 263 2.42 17.50 -4.67
N ALA A 264 3.49 17.22 -5.41
CA ALA A 264 4.24 15.99 -5.28
C ALA A 264 5.74 16.28 -5.19
N LYS A 265 6.45 15.50 -4.39
CA LYS A 265 7.89 15.58 -4.20
C LYS A 265 8.47 14.18 -4.17
N PHE A 266 9.62 14.03 -4.82
CA PHE A 266 10.40 12.81 -4.84
C PHE A 266 11.70 13.02 -4.06
N PHE A 267 12.07 12.04 -3.24
CA PHE A 267 13.37 11.99 -2.60
C PHE A 267 13.79 10.54 -2.38
N ARG A 268 15.06 10.32 -2.05
CA ARG A 268 15.61 8.97 -2.01
C ARG A 268 16.45 8.73 -0.79
N PHE A 269 16.45 7.46 -0.40
CA PHE A 269 17.35 6.88 0.56
C PHE A 269 18.29 5.88 -0.13
N ASP A 270 19.61 6.09 -0.02
CA ASP A 270 20.59 5.31 -0.78
C ASP A 270 21.03 4.01 -0.08
N ASP A 271 20.90 3.93 1.25
CA ASP A 271 21.25 2.73 2.01
C ASP A 271 20.02 1.87 2.30
N LEU A 272 19.94 0.74 1.62
CA LEU A 272 18.82 -0.21 1.68
C LEU A 272 19.24 -1.57 2.25
N SER A 273 20.34 -1.62 2.96
CA SER A 273 20.79 -2.87 3.59
C SER A 273 19.76 -3.46 4.57
N ASP A 274 18.89 -2.59 5.15
CA ASP A 274 17.74 -2.96 5.98
C ASP A 274 16.49 -2.17 5.60
N ILE A 275 15.79 -2.60 4.58
CA ILE A 275 14.56 -1.92 4.10
C ILE A 275 13.43 -1.89 5.14
N LEU A 276 13.31 -2.90 6.00
CA LEU A 276 12.29 -2.93 7.06
C LEU A 276 12.63 -1.98 8.20
N GLY A 277 13.91 -1.90 8.61
CA GLY A 277 14.36 -0.90 9.58
C GLY A 277 14.22 0.52 9.05
N MET A 278 14.47 0.70 7.76
CA MET A 278 14.21 1.97 7.07
C MET A 278 12.72 2.33 7.06
N GLN A 279 11.85 1.36 6.77
CA GLN A 279 10.39 1.56 6.86
C GLN A 279 9.97 1.97 8.28
N ALA A 280 10.54 1.37 9.31
CA ALA A 280 10.26 1.74 10.69
C ALA A 280 10.69 3.16 11.02
N SER A 281 11.88 3.58 10.57
CA SER A 281 12.39 4.95 10.72
C SER A 281 11.54 5.94 9.93
N PHE A 282 11.08 5.55 8.74
CA PHE A 282 10.20 6.36 7.89
C PHE A 282 8.84 6.63 8.54
N PHE A 283 8.24 5.67 9.25
CA PHE A 283 6.99 5.88 9.99
C PHE A 283 7.12 7.00 11.01
N ILE A 284 8.23 7.03 11.75
CA ILE A 284 8.50 8.09 12.75
C ILE A 284 8.76 9.42 12.06
N ALA A 285 9.64 9.45 11.05
CA ALA A 285 9.98 10.64 10.31
C ALA A 285 8.77 11.30 9.65
N SER A 286 7.91 10.49 9.01
CA SER A 286 6.70 10.96 8.35
C SER A 286 5.69 11.54 9.35
N ASP A 287 5.55 10.96 10.54
CA ASP A 287 4.69 11.50 11.58
C ASP A 287 5.19 12.88 12.07
N ILE A 288 6.50 13.06 12.19
CA ILE A 288 7.11 14.32 12.59
C ILE A 288 6.88 15.42 11.55
N TYR A 289 7.34 15.20 10.29
CA TYR A 289 7.22 16.26 9.28
C TYR A 289 5.75 16.55 8.92
N ASN A 290 4.87 15.56 8.95
CA ASN A 290 3.46 15.74 8.73
C ASN A 290 2.80 16.56 9.85
N SER A 291 3.17 16.33 11.09
CA SER A 291 2.69 17.13 12.24
C SER A 291 3.13 18.58 12.14
N HIS A 292 4.38 18.84 11.77
CA HIS A 292 4.88 20.20 11.57
C HIS A 292 4.15 20.92 10.43
N LEU A 293 3.97 20.27 9.29
CA LEU A 293 3.24 20.86 8.16
C LEU A 293 1.77 21.14 8.49
N ASN A 294 1.10 20.22 9.20
CA ASN A 294 -0.26 20.45 9.66
C ASN A 294 -0.36 21.67 10.59
N ASN A 295 0.55 21.80 11.55
CA ASN A 295 0.58 22.95 12.45
C ASN A 295 0.78 24.25 11.67
N LEU A 296 1.78 24.29 10.78
CA LEU A 296 2.13 25.51 10.04
C LEU A 296 1.07 25.93 9.00
N LEU A 297 0.38 25.01 8.40
CA LEU A 297 -0.55 25.30 7.29
C LEU A 297 -2.00 25.37 7.73
N TYR A 298 -2.41 24.48 8.64
CA TYR A 298 -3.80 24.29 9.03
C TYR A 298 -4.13 24.94 10.38
N LEU A 299 -3.38 24.65 11.44
CA LEU A 299 -3.71 25.11 12.79
C LEU A 299 -3.27 26.55 13.06
N ASP A 300 -2.03 26.90 12.74
CA ASP A 300 -1.44 28.19 13.10
C ASP A 300 -1.34 29.15 11.91
N GLY A 301 -1.21 28.61 10.69
CA GLY A 301 -0.85 29.40 9.51
C GLY A 301 -2.00 30.06 8.77
N ASN A 302 -3.28 29.73 9.10
CA ASN A 302 -4.46 30.22 8.38
C ASN A 302 -4.36 30.14 6.84
N THR A 303 -3.56 29.19 6.32
CA THR A 303 -3.32 29.02 4.89
C THR A 303 -4.29 28.00 4.30
N ALA A 304 -4.53 26.90 4.99
CA ALA A 304 -5.32 25.78 4.51
C ALA A 304 -6.59 25.59 5.32
N GLN A 305 -7.73 25.55 4.65
CA GLN A 305 -9.00 25.05 5.20
C GLN A 305 -8.96 23.54 5.34
N SER A 306 -8.26 22.85 4.43
CA SER A 306 -8.03 21.42 4.47
C SER A 306 -6.64 21.12 3.92
N PHE A 307 -5.92 20.25 4.60
CA PHE A 307 -4.61 19.75 4.19
C PHE A 307 -4.58 18.25 4.37
N SER A 308 -4.32 17.53 3.30
CA SER A 308 -4.13 16.09 3.31
C SER A 308 -2.80 15.73 2.66
N GLN A 309 -2.18 14.67 3.13
CA GLN A 309 -0.87 14.26 2.67
C GLN A 309 -0.76 12.74 2.71
N SER A 310 0.08 12.22 1.85
CA SER A 310 0.45 10.81 1.79
C SER A 310 1.92 10.70 1.43
N SER A 311 2.59 9.76 2.00
CA SER A 311 3.95 9.40 1.62
C SER A 311 4.07 7.89 1.52
N TYR A 312 4.89 7.47 0.57
CA TYR A 312 5.10 6.08 0.23
C TYR A 312 6.59 5.84 0.05
N ILE A 313 7.10 4.75 0.58
CA ILE A 313 8.47 4.31 0.38
C ILE A 313 8.47 3.01 -0.44
N ALA A 314 9.12 3.03 -1.58
CA ALA A 314 9.28 1.86 -2.42
C ALA A 314 10.40 0.95 -1.90
N ILE A 315 10.36 -0.33 -2.31
CA ILE A 315 11.37 -1.33 -1.95
C ILE A 315 12.80 -0.94 -2.36
N ASN A 316 12.96 -0.02 -3.33
CA ASN A 316 14.24 0.51 -3.78
C ASN A 316 14.68 1.79 -3.03
N GLY A 317 13.96 2.19 -1.98
CA GLY A 317 14.24 3.38 -1.18
C GLY A 317 13.78 4.70 -1.76
N ASP A 318 13.10 4.68 -2.91
CA ASP A 318 12.50 5.87 -3.47
C ASP A 318 11.28 6.24 -2.63
N ILE A 319 11.18 7.52 -2.25
CA ILE A 319 10.08 8.05 -1.45
C ILE A 319 9.31 9.06 -2.29
N GLU A 320 8.03 8.84 -2.40
CA GLU A 320 7.07 9.71 -3.04
C GLU A 320 6.20 10.36 -1.97
N TYR A 321 6.17 11.68 -1.96
CA TYR A 321 5.32 12.46 -1.08
C TYR A 321 4.32 13.22 -1.92
N THR A 322 3.05 13.14 -1.56
CA THR A 322 1.97 13.91 -2.18
C THR A 322 1.21 14.69 -1.11
N ALA A 323 0.78 15.90 -1.46
CA ALA A 323 -0.06 16.73 -0.61
C ALA A 323 -1.15 17.39 -1.44
N SER A 324 -2.33 17.52 -0.84
CA SER A 324 -3.44 18.28 -1.37
C SER A 324 -3.87 19.32 -0.35
N LEU A 325 -4.08 20.55 -0.81
CA LEU A 325 -4.43 21.68 0.03
C LEU A 325 -5.60 22.44 -0.58
N ILE A 326 -6.62 22.68 0.23
CA ILE A 326 -7.71 23.62 -0.07
C ILE A 326 -7.44 24.87 0.77
N PRO A 327 -7.15 26.03 0.14
CA PRO A 327 -6.87 27.25 0.89
C PRO A 327 -8.12 27.83 1.55
N PHE A 328 -7.95 28.67 2.56
CA PHE A 328 -9.02 29.51 3.08
C PHE A 328 -9.48 30.53 2.04
N ASP A 329 -10.71 31.02 2.20
CA ASP A 329 -11.25 32.10 1.37
C ASP A 329 -10.33 33.31 1.41
N GLY A 330 -10.01 33.85 0.23
CA GLY A 330 -9.10 35.00 0.08
C GLY A 330 -7.61 34.64 -0.04
N VAL A 331 -7.21 33.38 0.18
CA VAL A 331 -5.84 32.90 -0.07
C VAL A 331 -5.78 32.33 -1.49
N THR A 332 -4.85 32.85 -2.30
CA THR A 332 -4.65 32.33 -3.66
C THR A 332 -3.92 30.98 -3.64
N LEU A 333 -4.09 30.17 -4.70
CA LEU A 333 -3.37 28.89 -4.81
C LEU A 333 -1.84 29.11 -4.84
N GLU A 334 -1.39 30.20 -5.45
CA GLU A 334 0.02 30.59 -5.48
C GLU A 334 0.57 30.92 -4.10
N ASP A 335 -0.19 31.63 -3.28
CA ASP A 335 0.24 31.99 -1.92
C ASP A 335 0.18 30.76 -1.01
N ALA A 336 -0.83 29.90 -1.16
CA ALA A 336 -0.89 28.61 -0.47
C ALA A 336 0.30 27.73 -0.83
N TYR A 337 0.70 27.70 -2.11
CA TYR A 337 1.89 26.96 -2.54
C TYR A 337 3.20 27.53 -1.99
N LYS A 338 3.36 28.86 -1.99
CA LYS A 338 4.52 29.52 -1.36
C LYS A 338 4.60 29.16 0.12
N SER A 339 3.47 29.19 0.84
CA SER A 339 3.40 28.82 2.25
C SER A 339 3.81 27.34 2.46
N LEU A 340 3.30 26.42 1.64
CA LEU A 340 3.71 25.01 1.70
C LEU A 340 5.22 24.84 1.50
N ARG A 341 5.78 25.47 0.46
CA ARG A 341 7.22 25.42 0.22
C ARG A 341 8.07 25.99 1.36
N MET A 342 7.65 27.14 1.89
CA MET A 342 8.33 27.76 3.03
C MET A 342 8.24 26.84 4.25
N SER A 343 7.10 26.25 4.51
CA SER A 343 6.90 25.30 5.62
C SER A 343 7.81 24.08 5.50
N ILE A 344 7.96 23.53 4.30
CA ILE A 344 8.90 22.42 4.05
C ILE A 344 10.35 22.88 4.29
N LYS A 345 10.76 24.03 3.72
CA LYS A 345 12.13 24.55 3.86
C LYS A 345 12.50 24.96 5.29
N ASN A 346 11.52 25.41 6.05
CA ASN A 346 11.73 25.85 7.44
C ASN A 346 11.70 24.70 8.45
N LEU A 347 11.46 23.49 8.00
CA LEU A 347 11.54 22.30 8.83
C LEU A 347 13.02 21.98 9.08
N ASP A 348 13.62 22.69 10.04
CA ASP A 348 15.02 22.51 10.39
C ASP A 348 15.19 21.28 11.30
N THR A 349 15.96 20.31 10.81
CA THR A 349 16.28 19.09 11.58
C THR A 349 17.01 19.37 12.89
N ASN A 350 17.73 20.51 13.00
CA ASN A 350 18.37 20.92 14.24
C ASN A 350 17.36 21.34 15.31
N ASN A 351 16.16 21.73 14.93
CA ASN A 351 15.11 22.13 15.86
C ASN A 351 14.21 20.95 16.27
N ILE A 352 14.38 19.78 15.67
CA ILE A 352 13.66 18.57 16.07
C ILE A 352 14.23 18.06 17.37
N THR A 353 13.44 18.14 18.42
CA THR A 353 13.85 17.74 19.74
C THR A 353 13.79 16.22 19.93
N GLN A 354 14.65 15.70 20.81
CA GLN A 354 14.58 14.31 21.25
C GLN A 354 13.17 13.95 21.74
N LYS A 355 12.49 14.89 22.41
CA LYS A 355 11.12 14.68 22.91
C LYS A 355 10.12 14.46 21.79
N GLU A 356 10.23 15.18 20.67
CA GLU A 356 9.34 14.99 19.51
C GLU A 356 9.56 13.63 18.87
N ILE A 357 10.82 13.21 18.73
CA ILE A 357 11.14 11.86 18.21
C ILE A 357 10.52 10.79 19.11
N GLU A 358 10.65 10.91 20.43
CA GLU A 358 10.10 9.92 21.38
C GLU A 358 8.56 9.93 21.42
N ILE A 359 7.91 11.07 21.23
CA ILE A 359 6.45 11.16 21.10
C ILE A 359 5.99 10.43 19.81
N ALA A 360 6.60 10.73 18.66
CA ALA A 360 6.28 10.10 17.40
C ALA A 360 6.56 8.58 17.44
N ARG A 361 7.71 8.18 18.02
CA ARG A 361 8.07 6.78 18.25
C ARG A 361 7.02 6.07 19.09
N SER A 362 6.67 6.63 20.24
CA SER A 362 5.68 6.05 21.16
C SER A 362 4.30 5.90 20.54
N LYS A 363 3.88 6.90 19.76
CA LYS A 363 2.61 6.88 19.01
C LYS A 363 2.60 5.74 17.98
N ASN A 364 3.65 5.61 17.18
CA ASN A 364 3.75 4.58 16.14
C ASN A 364 3.90 3.17 16.75
N VAL A 365 4.61 3.01 17.86
CA VAL A 365 4.64 1.77 18.65
C VAL A 365 3.27 1.39 19.17
N ALA A 366 2.51 2.35 19.72
CA ALA A 366 1.15 2.10 20.22
C ALA A 366 0.19 1.73 19.09
N TYR A 367 0.26 2.45 17.97
CA TYR A 367 -0.51 2.13 16.76
C TYR A 367 -0.23 0.71 16.28
N THR A 368 1.03 0.35 16.09
CA THR A 368 1.40 -0.97 15.58
C THR A 368 1.00 -2.09 16.54
N LYS A 369 1.11 -1.86 17.85
CA LYS A 369 0.60 -2.80 18.88
C LYS A 369 -0.92 -2.98 18.81
N SER A 370 -1.67 -1.91 18.52
CA SER A 370 -3.13 -1.97 18.39
C SER A 370 -3.59 -2.83 17.22
N LEU A 371 -2.79 -2.91 16.14
CA LEU A 371 -3.10 -3.77 15.00
C LEU A 371 -3.19 -5.25 15.40
N ALA A 372 -2.36 -5.69 16.37
CA ALA A 372 -2.40 -7.07 16.87
C ALA A 372 -3.69 -7.43 17.61
N GLN A 373 -4.51 -6.43 17.98
CA GLN A 373 -5.79 -6.65 18.70
C GLN A 373 -6.97 -6.93 17.75
N SER A 374 -6.82 -6.67 16.46
CA SER A 374 -7.84 -6.91 15.45
C SER A 374 -7.29 -7.81 14.35
N PRO A 375 -7.82 -9.04 14.17
CA PRO A 375 -7.39 -9.93 13.09
C PRO A 375 -7.47 -9.26 11.71
N ARG A 376 -8.49 -8.44 11.48
CA ARG A 376 -8.65 -7.71 10.22
C ARG A 376 -7.55 -6.67 10.01
N ALA A 377 -7.29 -5.82 11.02
CA ALA A 377 -6.24 -4.81 10.93
C ALA A 377 -4.84 -5.45 10.80
N TYR A 378 -4.65 -6.60 11.44
CA TYR A 378 -3.44 -7.40 11.31
C TYR A 378 -3.22 -7.86 9.87
N LEU A 379 -4.26 -8.41 9.23
CA LEU A 379 -4.19 -8.86 7.84
C LEU A 379 -4.00 -7.69 6.87
N ASP A 380 -4.73 -6.58 7.07
CA ASP A 380 -4.59 -5.38 6.26
C ASP A 380 -3.15 -4.81 6.34
N PHE A 381 -2.51 -4.88 7.51
CA PHE A 381 -1.11 -4.49 7.68
C PHE A 381 -0.16 -5.35 6.82
N PHE A 382 -0.33 -6.67 6.84
CA PHE A 382 0.47 -7.55 5.97
C PHE A 382 0.20 -7.35 4.49
N GLN A 383 -1.06 -7.17 4.15
CA GLN A 383 -1.46 -6.92 2.77
C GLN A 383 -0.80 -5.64 2.24
N ASN A 384 -0.74 -4.59 3.05
CA ASN A 384 -0.07 -3.35 2.68
C ASN A 384 1.44 -3.56 2.49
N LEU A 385 2.13 -4.23 3.42
CA LEU A 385 3.55 -4.55 3.26
C LEU A 385 3.80 -5.39 2.00
N GLY A 386 2.98 -6.43 1.79
CA GLY A 386 3.09 -7.28 0.61
C GLY A 386 2.84 -6.53 -0.69
N SER A 387 1.84 -5.64 -0.73
CA SER A 387 1.55 -4.81 -1.90
C SER A 387 2.67 -3.84 -2.24
N ASP A 388 3.46 -3.44 -1.23
CA ASP A 388 4.66 -2.63 -1.42
C ASP A 388 5.90 -3.47 -1.79
N GLY A 389 5.72 -4.79 -1.94
CA GLY A 389 6.81 -5.72 -2.25
C GLY A 389 7.72 -6.02 -1.05
N LEU A 390 7.37 -5.55 0.15
CA LEU A 390 8.14 -5.77 1.36
C LEU A 390 7.86 -7.17 1.93
N PRO A 391 8.86 -7.82 2.56
CA PRO A 391 8.61 -9.06 3.26
C PRO A 391 7.63 -8.82 4.41
N PRO A 392 6.64 -9.70 4.62
CA PRO A 392 5.73 -9.58 5.75
C PRO A 392 6.49 -9.71 7.07
N VAL A 393 6.13 -8.85 8.02
CA VAL A 393 6.66 -8.84 9.38
C VAL A 393 5.49 -8.70 10.35
N SER A 394 5.54 -9.36 11.50
CA SER A 394 4.45 -9.23 12.47
C SER A 394 4.36 -7.82 13.04
N PRO A 395 3.15 -7.30 13.38
CA PRO A 395 3.02 -6.01 14.05
C PRO A 395 3.86 -5.90 15.32
N LYS A 396 4.06 -7.02 16.03
CA LYS A 396 4.94 -7.08 17.21
C LYS A 396 6.40 -6.88 16.86
N GLU A 397 6.89 -7.53 15.81
CA GLU A 397 8.27 -7.37 15.33
C GLU A 397 8.48 -5.99 14.76
N PHE A 398 7.54 -5.50 13.94
CA PHE A 398 7.60 -4.16 13.40
C PHE A 398 7.54 -3.09 14.49
N SER A 399 6.70 -3.30 15.54
CA SER A 399 6.70 -2.44 16.73
C SER A 399 8.05 -2.38 17.44
N LYS A 400 8.81 -3.50 17.49
CA LYS A 400 10.17 -3.52 18.04
C LYS A 400 11.13 -2.76 17.13
N MET A 401 11.01 -2.89 15.80
CA MET A 401 11.82 -2.13 14.84
C MET A 401 11.59 -0.62 15.03
N ILE A 402 10.33 -0.18 15.13
CA ILE A 402 9.98 1.22 15.42
C ILE A 402 10.58 1.67 16.76
N ALA A 403 10.46 0.85 17.82
CA ALA A 403 11.00 1.19 19.14
C ALA A 403 12.52 1.38 19.13
N ASN A 404 13.23 0.64 18.29
CA ASN A 404 14.69 0.63 18.18
C ASN A 404 15.22 1.43 16.97
N ALA A 405 14.36 2.06 16.19
CA ALA A 405 14.77 2.82 15.00
C ALA A 405 15.81 3.90 15.38
N PRO A 406 16.96 3.97 14.70
CA PRO A 406 17.99 4.95 15.03
C PRO A 406 17.51 6.38 14.80
N ASN A 407 17.78 7.28 15.74
CA ASN A 407 17.43 8.70 15.57
C ASN A 407 18.15 9.32 14.37
N GLU A 408 19.36 8.86 14.07
CA GLU A 408 20.13 9.30 12.92
C GLU A 408 19.39 9.03 11.61
N ASP A 409 18.82 7.84 11.45
CA ASP A 409 18.05 7.47 10.24
C ASP A 409 16.77 8.29 10.12
N ILE A 410 16.07 8.53 11.23
CA ILE A 410 14.89 9.39 11.28
C ILE A 410 15.24 10.81 10.79
N LEU A 411 16.31 11.40 11.33
CA LEU A 411 16.75 12.73 10.94
C LEU A 411 17.27 12.80 9.50
N LYS A 412 17.94 11.75 9.01
CA LYS A 412 18.32 11.62 7.59
C LYS A 412 17.12 11.65 6.66
N ILE A 413 16.05 10.93 7.00
CA ILE A 413 14.82 10.92 6.20
C ILE A 413 14.20 12.32 6.18
N ILE A 414 14.11 13.00 7.33
CA ILE A 414 13.57 14.36 7.40
C ILE A 414 14.46 15.34 6.61
N SER A 415 15.78 15.21 6.71
CA SER A 415 16.73 16.03 5.93
C SER A 415 16.56 15.82 4.43
N ALA A 416 16.37 14.59 3.99
CA ALA A 416 16.09 14.28 2.58
C ALA A 416 14.75 14.86 2.12
N PHE A 417 13.74 14.87 2.98
CA PHE A 417 12.44 15.49 2.71
C PHE A 417 12.57 17.01 2.52
N VAL A 418 13.38 17.67 3.33
CA VAL A 418 13.61 19.13 3.28
C VAL A 418 14.50 19.54 2.10
N ALA A 419 15.48 18.72 1.75
CA ALA A 419 16.44 18.99 0.68
C ALA A 419 15.77 19.34 -0.65
N ASP A 420 16.43 20.15 -1.45
CA ASP A 420 15.98 20.42 -2.82
C ASP A 420 16.00 19.11 -3.64
N SER A 421 14.84 18.73 -4.12
CA SER A 421 14.63 17.49 -4.87
C SER A 421 13.52 17.70 -5.90
N PRO A 422 13.40 16.82 -6.90
CA PRO A 422 12.36 16.92 -7.91
C PRO A 422 10.98 17.10 -7.29
N SER A 423 10.22 18.08 -7.77
CA SER A 423 8.87 18.36 -7.30
C SER A 423 7.97 18.86 -8.44
N ALA A 424 6.68 18.63 -8.29
CA ALA A 424 5.65 19.12 -9.21
C ALA A 424 4.48 19.70 -8.44
N VAL A 425 3.80 20.68 -9.02
CA VAL A 425 2.59 21.25 -8.45
C VAL A 425 1.56 21.52 -9.54
N ILE A 426 0.31 21.27 -9.20
CA ILE A 426 -0.86 21.65 -9.98
C ILE A 426 -1.62 22.71 -9.17
N LEU A 427 -1.81 23.88 -9.76
CA LEU A 427 -2.55 25.00 -9.20
C LEU A 427 -3.87 25.21 -9.92
#